data_f6cb5976eee9a31eab28be05ebb2708f
#
_entry.id   f6cb5976eee9a31eab28be05ebb2708f
#
_cell.length_a   1.000
_cell.length_b   1.000
_cell.length_c   1.000
_cell.angle_alpha   90.00
_cell.angle_beta   90.00
_cell.angle_gamma   90.00
#
_symmetry.space_group_name_H-M   'P 1'
#
loop_
_entity.id
_entity.type
_entity.pdbx_description
1 polymer ?
#
loop_
_entity_poly.entity_id
_entity_poly.type
_entity_poly.pdbx_seq_one_letter_code
_entity_poly.pdbx_strand_id
1 'polypeptide(L)'
;MSSESGVLGQRVVSTVGPVLIVGSGLLGASLGLALRAGGVRVYLEDASPTSLRLACDVGAGEAFADVLAEAGVRRSGCGSESPRLVVVATPPDVADRIIVESLQRFPDAIVTDVASVKDAVVADVLDGLRSEGCLDAASRYVGSHPMAGRERSGAGAADADLFYGRPWVIVAHELTWPRAVLVARALATDVGAVPLEMNAGTHDHA
;
A
#
# COMPACT_ATOMS: atom_id res chain seq x y z
N MET A 1 -1.31 33.74 -34.84
CA MET A 1 -1.60 32.30 -34.61
C MET A 1 -0.91 31.96 -33.32
N SER A 2 -1.66 32.03 -32.23
CA SER A 2 -1.16 31.77 -30.87
C SER A 2 -1.38 30.30 -30.56
N SER A 3 -0.29 29.58 -30.34
CA SER A 3 -0.31 28.17 -29.89
C SER A 3 -0.71 28.14 -28.43
N GLU A 4 -1.95 27.78 -28.15
CA GLU A 4 -2.38 27.37 -26.81
C GLU A 4 -1.75 26.00 -26.49
N SER A 5 -0.67 26.02 -25.74
CA SER A 5 -0.13 24.82 -25.08
C SER A 5 -1.10 24.45 -23.98
N GLY A 6 -1.96 23.45 -24.24
CA GLY A 6 -2.82 22.88 -23.23
C GLY A 6 -2.01 22.34 -22.06
N VAL A 7 -2.08 23.02 -20.93
CA VAL A 7 -1.63 22.51 -19.64
C VAL A 7 -2.55 21.34 -19.31
N LEU A 8 -2.10 20.11 -19.55
CA LEU A 8 -2.72 18.92 -19.02
C LEU A 8 -2.76 19.10 -17.50
N GLY A 9 -3.96 19.28 -16.95
CA GLY A 9 -4.16 19.50 -15.53
C GLY A 9 -3.46 18.40 -14.72
N GLN A 10 -2.51 18.77 -13.88
CA GLN A 10 -1.90 17.84 -12.93
C GLN A 10 -3.02 17.24 -12.09
N ARG A 11 -3.14 15.92 -12.11
CA ARG A 11 -4.07 15.18 -11.27
C ARG A 11 -3.71 15.48 -9.81
N VAL A 12 -4.61 16.11 -9.08
CA VAL A 12 -4.41 16.38 -7.66
C VAL A 12 -4.47 15.06 -6.91
N VAL A 13 -3.35 14.66 -6.31
CA VAL A 13 -3.23 13.43 -5.53
C VAL A 13 -3.35 13.78 -4.06
N SER A 14 -4.19 13.03 -3.34
CA SER A 14 -4.45 13.20 -1.91
C SER A 14 -3.59 12.29 -1.01
N THR A 15 -3.03 11.23 -1.60
CA THR A 15 -2.12 10.32 -0.90
C THR A 15 -0.83 11.04 -0.52
N VAL A 16 -0.55 11.08 0.77
CA VAL A 16 0.67 11.71 1.31
C VAL A 16 1.80 10.68 1.36
N GLY A 17 2.84 10.93 0.56
CA GLY A 17 4.05 10.11 0.57
C GLY A 17 5.09 10.56 1.62
N PRO A 18 6.20 9.80 1.72
CA PRO A 18 6.54 8.60 0.97
C PRO A 18 5.62 7.42 1.28
N VAL A 19 5.35 6.59 0.26
CA VAL A 19 4.60 5.33 0.41
C VAL A 19 5.58 4.17 0.29
N LEU A 20 5.60 3.27 1.27
CA LEU A 20 6.32 2.00 1.19
C LEU A 20 5.36 0.89 0.77
N ILE A 21 5.71 0.18 -0.28
CA ILE A 21 4.99 -1.02 -0.73
C ILE A 21 5.85 -2.25 -0.39
N VAL A 22 5.30 -3.14 0.44
CA VAL A 22 5.94 -4.41 0.80
C VAL A 22 5.30 -5.52 -0.02
N GLY A 23 6.09 -6.11 -0.92
CA GLY A 23 5.63 -7.03 -1.96
C GLY A 23 5.54 -6.34 -3.31
N SER A 24 6.45 -6.67 -4.21
CA SER A 24 6.61 -6.07 -5.54
C SER A 24 6.08 -6.98 -6.67
N GLY A 25 5.05 -7.77 -6.37
CA GLY A 25 4.31 -8.57 -7.37
C GLY A 25 3.46 -7.69 -8.29
N LEU A 26 2.48 -8.32 -8.98
CA LEU A 26 1.58 -7.61 -9.89
C LEU A 26 0.88 -6.41 -9.22
N LEU A 27 0.22 -6.63 -8.08
CA LEU A 27 -0.55 -5.58 -7.41
C LEU A 27 0.37 -4.48 -6.87
N GLY A 28 1.45 -4.86 -6.15
CA GLY A 28 2.38 -3.89 -5.57
C GLY A 28 3.09 -3.04 -6.62
N ALA A 29 3.58 -3.65 -7.70
CA ALA A 29 4.23 -2.91 -8.77
C ALA A 29 3.25 -2.01 -9.54
N SER A 30 2.01 -2.49 -9.82
CA SER A 30 0.96 -1.67 -10.43
C SER A 30 0.59 -0.46 -9.57
N LEU A 31 0.47 -0.67 -8.26
CA LEU A 31 0.22 0.41 -7.31
C LEU A 31 1.33 1.45 -7.32
N GLY A 32 2.58 0.98 -7.32
CA GLY A 32 3.74 1.85 -7.41
C GLY A 32 3.74 2.70 -8.68
N LEU A 33 3.48 2.10 -9.83
CA LEU A 33 3.35 2.80 -11.11
C LEU A 33 2.27 3.88 -11.08
N ALA A 34 1.06 3.52 -10.59
CA ALA A 34 -0.07 4.45 -10.51
C ALA A 34 0.22 5.65 -9.60
N LEU A 35 0.79 5.41 -8.41
CA LEU A 35 1.14 6.46 -7.46
C LEU A 35 2.25 7.37 -7.99
N ARG A 36 3.29 6.81 -8.61
CA ARG A 36 4.37 7.60 -9.21
C ARG A 36 3.91 8.44 -10.38
N ALA A 37 2.97 7.94 -11.18
CA ALA A 37 2.33 8.75 -12.23
C ALA A 37 1.60 9.98 -11.65
N GLY A 38 1.11 9.88 -10.41
CA GLY A 38 0.55 11.00 -9.65
C GLY A 38 1.59 11.86 -8.91
N GLY A 39 2.90 11.57 -9.05
CA GLY A 39 3.97 12.33 -8.41
C GLY A 39 4.23 11.93 -6.94
N VAL A 40 3.66 10.83 -6.45
CA VAL A 40 3.92 10.31 -5.11
C VAL A 40 5.27 9.58 -5.09
N ARG A 41 6.08 9.85 -4.07
CA ARG A 41 7.32 9.12 -3.83
C ARG A 41 7.01 7.73 -3.30
N VAL A 42 7.51 6.69 -3.98
CA VAL A 42 7.24 5.28 -3.68
C VAL A 42 8.52 4.52 -3.42
N TYR A 43 8.56 3.83 -2.31
CA TYR A 43 9.59 2.87 -1.93
C TYR A 43 9.05 1.44 -2.07
N LEU A 44 9.94 0.51 -2.40
CA LEU A 44 9.63 -0.91 -2.58
C LEU A 44 10.49 -1.75 -1.64
N GLU A 45 9.88 -2.77 -1.06
CA GLU A 45 10.55 -3.83 -0.30
C GLU A 45 9.97 -5.17 -0.71
N ASP A 46 10.81 -6.19 -0.94
CA ASP A 46 10.40 -7.54 -1.33
C ASP A 46 11.40 -8.57 -0.82
N ALA A 47 10.91 -9.74 -0.41
CA ALA A 47 11.76 -10.86 -0.01
C ALA A 47 12.57 -11.44 -1.18
N SER A 48 12.09 -11.28 -2.43
CA SER A 48 12.77 -11.68 -3.65
C SER A 48 13.55 -10.52 -4.26
N PRO A 49 14.88 -10.53 -4.22
CA PRO A 49 15.70 -9.49 -4.86
C PRO A 49 15.44 -9.35 -6.37
N THR A 50 15.05 -10.46 -7.03
CA THR A 50 14.72 -10.44 -8.45
C THR A 50 13.41 -9.71 -8.72
N SER A 51 12.36 -9.97 -7.92
CA SER A 51 11.08 -9.26 -8.03
C SER A 51 11.24 -7.77 -7.74
N LEU A 52 11.98 -7.44 -6.67
CA LEU A 52 12.28 -6.06 -6.30
C LEU A 52 12.99 -5.32 -7.45
N ARG A 53 14.05 -5.90 -8.00
CA ARG A 53 14.80 -5.28 -9.12
C ARG A 53 13.90 -5.06 -10.32
N LEU A 54 13.12 -6.07 -10.72
CA LEU A 54 12.19 -5.94 -11.85
C LEU A 54 11.17 -4.82 -11.63
N ALA A 55 10.61 -4.70 -10.41
CA ALA A 55 9.68 -3.63 -10.09
C ALA A 55 10.33 -2.24 -10.12
N CYS A 56 11.59 -2.11 -9.68
CA CYS A 56 12.37 -0.88 -9.81
C CYS A 56 12.63 -0.56 -11.29
N ASP A 57 13.03 -1.55 -12.09
CA ASP A 57 13.36 -1.40 -13.52
C ASP A 57 12.14 -0.94 -14.35
N VAL A 58 10.95 -1.42 -14.04
CA VAL A 58 9.70 -0.96 -14.69
C VAL A 58 9.24 0.41 -14.17
N GLY A 59 9.91 0.98 -13.19
CA GLY A 59 9.62 2.31 -12.66
C GLY A 59 8.56 2.35 -11.56
N ALA A 60 8.23 1.24 -10.90
CA ALA A 60 7.22 1.19 -9.84
C ALA A 60 7.64 1.89 -8.53
N GLY A 61 8.95 2.04 -8.29
CA GLY A 61 9.47 2.68 -7.08
C GLY A 61 10.97 2.56 -6.97
N GLU A 62 11.50 2.99 -5.83
CA GLU A 62 12.92 2.89 -5.45
C GLU A 62 13.07 1.84 -4.35
N ALA A 63 14.14 1.03 -4.39
CA ALA A 63 14.39 0.05 -3.35
C ALA A 63 14.62 0.76 -2.00
N PHE A 64 13.83 0.45 -0.99
CA PHE A 64 13.86 1.15 0.30
C PHE A 64 15.21 1.02 1.01
N ALA A 65 15.87 -0.14 0.87
CA ALA A 65 17.21 -0.37 1.43
C ALA A 65 18.26 0.59 0.85
N ASP A 66 18.18 0.88 -0.45
CA ASP A 66 19.12 1.79 -1.13
C ASP A 66 18.89 3.23 -0.68
N VAL A 67 17.63 3.65 -0.58
CA VAL A 67 17.26 4.97 -0.05
C VAL A 67 17.78 5.19 1.38
N LEU A 68 17.64 4.19 2.24
CA LEU A 68 18.17 4.25 3.61
C LEU A 68 19.70 4.31 3.63
N ALA A 69 20.35 3.57 2.74
CA ALA A 69 21.82 3.56 2.64
C ALA A 69 22.35 4.94 2.19
N GLU A 70 21.72 5.55 1.19
CA GLU A 70 22.08 6.89 0.72
C GLU A 70 21.85 7.97 1.79
N ALA A 71 20.75 7.85 2.56
CA ALA A 71 20.45 8.75 3.66
C ALA A 71 21.31 8.53 4.91
N GLY A 72 22.16 7.50 4.94
CA GLY A 72 22.99 7.12 6.10
C GLY A 72 22.19 6.63 7.30
N VAL A 73 20.95 6.18 7.10
CA VAL A 73 20.00 5.75 8.12
C VAL A 73 20.02 4.22 8.25
N ARG A 74 20.25 3.72 9.47
CA ARG A 74 20.17 2.28 9.74
C ARG A 74 18.74 1.87 10.07
N ARG A 75 18.12 1.06 9.20
CA ARG A 75 16.95 0.16 9.40
C ARG A 75 15.59 0.75 9.85
N SER A 76 15.50 1.88 10.48
CA SER A 76 14.21 2.49 10.84
C SER A 76 14.14 3.87 10.21
N GLY A 77 13.19 4.05 9.30
CA GLY A 77 12.93 5.33 8.66
C GLY A 77 12.56 6.39 9.68
N CYS A 78 13.55 7.01 10.30
CA CYS A 78 13.39 8.21 11.11
C CYS A 78 13.82 9.41 10.25
N GLY A 79 12.96 10.39 10.09
CA GLY A 79 13.25 11.60 9.31
C GLY A 79 12.38 11.73 8.05
N SER A 80 12.85 12.51 7.09
CA SER A 80 12.13 12.84 5.84
C SER A 80 11.82 11.63 4.95
N GLU A 81 12.57 10.55 5.10
CA GLU A 81 12.44 9.31 4.32
C GLU A 81 11.51 8.28 4.98
N SER A 82 10.97 8.56 6.17
CA SER A 82 10.02 7.65 6.83
C SER A 82 8.72 7.58 6.04
N PRO A 83 8.22 6.36 5.71
CA PRO A 83 6.96 6.23 5.03
C PRO A 83 5.79 6.77 5.88
N ARG A 84 4.85 7.44 5.22
CA ARG A 84 3.59 7.90 5.81
C ARG A 84 2.48 6.87 5.66
N LEU A 85 2.60 6.04 4.65
CA LEU A 85 1.71 4.94 4.35
C LEU A 85 2.55 3.71 4.00
N VAL A 86 2.19 2.57 4.58
CA VAL A 86 2.72 1.25 4.20
C VAL A 86 1.61 0.44 3.58
N VAL A 87 1.85 -0.11 2.40
CA VAL A 87 0.91 -1.01 1.72
C VAL A 87 1.53 -2.41 1.66
N VAL A 88 0.92 -3.37 2.33
CA VAL A 88 1.34 -4.77 2.32
C VAL A 88 0.66 -5.48 1.15
N ALA A 89 1.45 -5.82 0.14
CA ALA A 89 1.03 -6.49 -1.10
C ALA A 89 1.68 -7.88 -1.24
N THR A 90 1.90 -8.54 -0.11
CA THR A 90 2.44 -9.89 0.00
C THR A 90 1.33 -10.95 -0.13
N PRO A 91 1.67 -12.23 -0.35
CA PRO A 91 0.71 -13.32 -0.27
C PRO A 91 -0.04 -13.34 1.08
N PRO A 92 -1.32 -13.78 1.09
CA PRO A 92 -2.17 -13.74 2.29
C PRO A 92 -1.62 -14.51 3.50
N ASP A 93 -0.89 -15.58 3.26
CA ASP A 93 -0.30 -16.48 4.28
C ASP A 93 0.84 -15.85 5.10
N VAL A 94 1.32 -14.68 4.71
CA VAL A 94 2.36 -13.94 5.45
C VAL A 94 1.95 -12.48 5.73
N ALA A 95 0.81 -12.06 5.22
CA ALA A 95 0.39 -10.66 5.26
C ALA A 95 0.20 -10.14 6.69
N ASP A 96 -0.42 -10.92 7.57
CA ASP A 96 -0.65 -10.61 8.98
C ASP A 96 0.65 -10.26 9.70
N ARG A 97 1.65 -11.12 9.58
CA ARG A 97 2.98 -10.91 10.19
C ARG A 97 3.65 -9.65 9.65
N ILE A 98 3.63 -9.43 8.34
CA ILE A 98 4.24 -8.24 7.70
C ILE A 98 3.51 -6.96 8.12
N ILE A 99 2.18 -7.01 8.31
CA ILE A 99 1.39 -5.89 8.83
C ILE A 99 1.83 -5.55 10.26
N VAL A 100 1.92 -6.56 11.16
CA VAL A 100 2.37 -6.37 12.55
C VAL A 100 3.78 -5.78 12.59
N GLU A 101 4.73 -6.36 11.84
CA GLU A 101 6.09 -5.85 11.74
C GLU A 101 6.14 -4.40 11.22
N SER A 102 5.29 -4.06 10.23
CA SER A 102 5.21 -2.71 9.66
C SER A 102 4.68 -1.69 10.66
N LEU A 103 3.65 -2.05 11.42
CA LEU A 103 3.08 -1.19 12.47
C LEU A 103 4.07 -0.87 13.58
N GLN A 104 4.95 -1.80 13.91
CA GLN A 104 6.03 -1.61 14.90
C GLN A 104 7.21 -0.82 14.33
N ARG A 105 7.60 -1.15 13.11
CA ARG A 105 8.74 -0.52 12.44
C ARG A 105 8.49 0.97 12.13
N PHE A 106 7.24 1.33 11.81
CA PHE A 106 6.85 2.67 11.39
C PHE A 106 5.72 3.23 12.26
N PRO A 107 6.02 3.71 13.48
CA PRO A 107 5.02 4.11 14.47
C PRO A 107 4.12 5.29 14.03
N ASP A 108 4.55 6.09 13.05
CA ASP A 108 3.80 7.23 12.53
C ASP A 108 3.04 6.93 11.22
N ALA A 109 3.26 5.75 10.63
CA ALA A 109 2.63 5.37 9.37
C ALA A 109 1.24 4.77 9.59
N ILE A 110 0.35 5.00 8.64
CA ILE A 110 -0.83 4.16 8.44
C ILE A 110 -0.40 2.90 7.69
N VAL A 111 -0.96 1.75 8.04
CA VAL A 111 -0.68 0.47 7.35
C VAL A 111 -1.98 -0.05 6.75
N THR A 112 -1.92 -0.47 5.52
CA THR A 112 -3.02 -1.17 4.82
C THR A 112 -2.47 -2.37 4.07
N ASP A 113 -3.34 -3.28 3.67
CA ASP A 113 -2.99 -4.43 2.84
C ASP A 113 -3.86 -4.47 1.58
N VAL A 114 -3.58 -5.40 0.68
CA VAL A 114 -4.35 -5.64 -0.55
C VAL A 114 -4.77 -7.11 -0.68
N ALA A 115 -4.78 -7.86 0.41
CA ALA A 115 -5.16 -9.27 0.42
C ALA A 115 -6.64 -9.47 0.07
N SER A 116 -6.97 -10.59 -0.57
CA SER A 116 -8.34 -10.92 -0.95
C SER A 116 -9.20 -11.47 0.19
N VAL A 117 -8.60 -11.90 1.30
CA VAL A 117 -9.28 -12.42 2.50
C VAL A 117 -9.14 -11.37 3.59
N LYS A 118 -10.26 -10.96 4.24
CA LYS A 118 -10.24 -9.90 5.26
C LYS A 118 -10.46 -10.41 6.67
N ASP A 119 -11.44 -11.28 6.91
CA ASP A 119 -11.76 -11.75 8.27
C ASP A 119 -10.55 -12.38 8.96
N ALA A 120 -9.91 -13.35 8.28
CA ALA A 120 -8.73 -14.02 8.82
C ALA A 120 -7.56 -13.05 9.03
N VAL A 121 -7.22 -12.24 8.02
CA VAL A 121 -6.07 -11.32 8.12
C VAL A 121 -6.26 -10.29 9.23
N VAL A 122 -7.45 -9.70 9.37
CA VAL A 122 -7.74 -8.73 10.44
C VAL A 122 -7.66 -9.40 11.81
N ALA A 123 -8.24 -10.60 11.97
CA ALA A 123 -8.19 -11.34 13.23
C ALA A 123 -6.74 -11.70 13.63
N ASP A 124 -5.95 -12.24 12.69
CA ASP A 124 -4.58 -12.64 12.92
C ASP A 124 -3.67 -11.44 13.26
N VAL A 125 -3.87 -10.29 12.59
CA VAL A 125 -3.18 -9.04 12.93
C VAL A 125 -3.49 -8.58 14.35
N LEU A 126 -4.78 -8.57 14.76
CA LEU A 126 -5.18 -8.16 16.11
C LEU A 126 -4.63 -9.11 17.17
N ASP A 127 -4.62 -10.40 16.91
CA ASP A 127 -4.08 -11.41 17.82
C ASP A 127 -2.55 -11.31 17.90
N GLY A 128 -1.86 -11.08 16.79
CA GLY A 128 -0.42 -10.81 16.77
C GLY A 128 -0.06 -9.59 17.62
N LEU A 129 -0.71 -8.44 17.39
CA LEU A 129 -0.47 -7.23 18.17
C LEU A 129 -0.79 -7.40 19.65
N ARG A 130 -1.83 -8.16 19.99
CA ARG A 130 -2.19 -8.47 21.38
C ARG A 130 -1.13 -9.33 22.06
N SER A 131 -0.63 -10.35 21.37
CA SER A 131 0.40 -11.24 21.90
C SER A 131 1.73 -10.52 22.15
N GLU A 132 2.03 -9.49 21.37
CA GLU A 132 3.22 -8.67 21.50
C GLU A 132 3.05 -7.44 22.41
N GLY A 133 1.86 -7.26 23.00
CA GLY A 133 1.57 -6.18 23.95
C GLY A 133 1.49 -4.79 23.33
N CYS A 134 1.22 -4.70 22.02
CA CYS A 134 1.17 -3.43 21.27
C CYS A 134 -0.16 -3.23 20.51
N LEU A 135 -1.27 -3.68 21.09
CA LEU A 135 -2.61 -3.64 20.48
C LEU A 135 -3.04 -2.20 20.09
N ASP A 136 -2.54 -1.18 20.76
CA ASP A 136 -2.79 0.23 20.42
C ASP A 136 -2.34 0.58 18.99
N ALA A 137 -1.32 -0.09 18.46
CA ALA A 137 -0.88 0.07 17.09
C ALA A 137 -1.95 -0.32 16.06
N ALA A 138 -2.91 -1.19 16.42
CA ALA A 138 -4.01 -1.58 15.56
C ALA A 138 -4.83 -0.39 15.06
N SER A 139 -4.88 0.70 15.81
CA SER A 139 -5.59 1.91 15.41
C SER A 139 -5.10 2.51 14.08
N ARG A 140 -3.87 2.21 13.69
CA ARG A 140 -3.24 2.65 12.43
C ARG A 140 -3.38 1.64 11.29
N TYR A 141 -4.00 0.50 11.53
CA TYR A 141 -4.27 -0.50 10.51
C TYR A 141 -5.68 -0.38 9.95
N VAL A 142 -5.81 -0.53 8.65
CA VAL A 142 -7.07 -0.63 7.92
C VAL A 142 -6.90 -1.63 6.80
N GLY A 143 -7.72 -2.68 6.79
CA GLY A 143 -7.70 -3.67 5.71
C GLY A 143 -8.22 -3.09 4.41
N SER A 144 -7.69 -3.56 3.29
CA SER A 144 -8.29 -3.25 2.00
C SER A 144 -8.15 -4.39 0.99
N HIS A 145 -8.97 -4.34 -0.07
CA HIS A 145 -8.95 -5.32 -1.15
C HIS A 145 -9.33 -4.65 -2.47
N PRO A 146 -8.36 -4.37 -3.35
CA PRO A 146 -8.64 -3.97 -4.72
C PRO A 146 -9.20 -5.18 -5.49
N MET A 147 -10.43 -5.06 -6.01
CA MET A 147 -11.02 -6.10 -6.84
C MET A 147 -10.45 -6.05 -8.27
N ALA A 148 -9.15 -6.19 -8.36
CA ALA A 148 -8.37 -6.10 -9.58
C ALA A 148 -7.36 -7.26 -9.64
N GLY A 149 -7.19 -7.80 -10.82
CA GLY A 149 -6.23 -8.89 -11.08
C GLY A 149 -6.14 -9.15 -12.57
N ARG A 150 -5.13 -9.91 -12.95
CA ARG A 150 -4.90 -10.40 -14.29
C ARG A 150 -4.46 -11.87 -14.24
N GLU A 151 -4.61 -12.59 -15.33
CA GLU A 151 -4.11 -13.98 -15.46
C GLU A 151 -2.58 -14.06 -15.39
N ARG A 152 -1.87 -12.95 -15.64
CA ARG A 152 -0.41 -12.86 -15.54
C ARG A 152 0.01 -12.36 -14.17
N SER A 153 1.07 -12.91 -13.62
CA SER A 153 1.65 -12.56 -12.33
C SER A 153 2.99 -11.83 -12.46
N GLY A 154 3.44 -11.20 -11.37
CA GLY A 154 4.74 -10.55 -11.23
C GLY A 154 4.79 -9.12 -11.76
N ALA A 155 5.88 -8.42 -11.42
CA ALA A 155 6.09 -6.99 -11.75
C ALA A 155 6.15 -6.73 -13.27
N GLY A 156 6.57 -7.70 -14.07
CA GLY A 156 6.61 -7.57 -15.54
C GLY A 156 5.23 -7.46 -16.21
N ALA A 157 4.14 -7.78 -15.49
CA ALA A 157 2.77 -7.63 -15.95
C ALA A 157 2.08 -6.40 -15.33
N ALA A 158 2.82 -5.59 -14.55
CA ALA A 158 2.30 -4.42 -13.85
C ALA A 158 1.79 -3.36 -14.83
N ASP A 159 0.73 -2.67 -14.40
CA ASP A 159 0.04 -1.66 -15.19
C ASP A 159 -0.49 -0.56 -14.27
N ALA A 160 -0.19 0.69 -14.58
CA ALA A 160 -0.64 1.83 -13.79
C ALA A 160 -2.18 1.98 -13.76
N ASP A 161 -2.86 1.47 -14.79
CA ASP A 161 -4.32 1.53 -14.92
C ASP A 161 -5.02 0.26 -14.38
N LEU A 162 -4.30 -0.66 -13.72
CA LEU A 162 -4.85 -1.93 -13.23
C LEU A 162 -6.10 -1.72 -12.36
N PHE A 163 -6.12 -0.67 -11.56
CA PHE A 163 -7.17 -0.37 -10.58
C PHE A 163 -8.27 0.56 -11.13
N TYR A 164 -8.06 1.15 -12.30
CA TYR A 164 -8.97 2.18 -12.84
C TYR A 164 -10.39 1.64 -13.01
N GLY A 165 -11.35 2.35 -12.38
CA GLY A 165 -12.78 1.98 -12.39
C GLY A 165 -13.12 0.70 -11.63
N ARG A 166 -12.16 0.05 -10.96
CA ARG A 166 -12.40 -1.18 -10.20
C ARG A 166 -12.84 -0.86 -8.77
N PRO A 167 -13.72 -1.68 -8.19
CA PRO A 167 -14.03 -1.57 -6.77
C PRO A 167 -12.77 -1.78 -5.92
N TRP A 168 -12.64 -0.98 -4.86
CA TRP A 168 -11.62 -1.12 -3.85
C TRP A 168 -12.29 -1.14 -2.49
N VAL A 169 -12.40 -2.33 -1.89
CA VAL A 169 -13.04 -2.49 -0.60
C VAL A 169 -12.12 -2.02 0.51
N ILE A 170 -12.64 -1.26 1.46
CA ILE A 170 -11.96 -0.77 2.66
C ILE A 170 -12.67 -1.37 3.86
N VAL A 171 -11.91 -2.06 4.70
CA VAL A 171 -12.40 -2.78 5.87
C VAL A 171 -11.78 -2.21 7.12
N ALA A 172 -12.56 -1.44 7.87
CA ALA A 172 -12.19 -0.97 9.20
C ALA A 172 -12.59 -2.02 10.25
N HIS A 173 -11.82 -2.13 11.31
CA HIS A 173 -12.16 -2.86 12.53
C HIS A 173 -12.42 -1.87 13.68
N GLU A 174 -12.89 -2.35 14.82
CA GLU A 174 -13.35 -1.50 15.94
C GLU A 174 -12.30 -0.51 16.48
N LEU A 175 -11.02 -0.85 16.36
CA LEU A 175 -9.91 0.00 16.82
C LEU A 175 -9.37 0.95 15.72
N THR A 176 -9.80 0.80 14.46
CA THR A 176 -9.27 1.59 13.33
C THR A 176 -9.57 3.07 13.51
N TRP A 177 -8.57 3.92 13.42
CA TRP A 177 -8.77 5.37 13.43
C TRP A 177 -9.51 5.84 12.16
N PRO A 178 -10.43 6.81 12.27
CA PRO A 178 -11.06 7.41 11.10
C PRO A 178 -10.06 7.97 10.08
N ARG A 179 -8.91 8.46 10.55
CA ARG A 179 -7.82 8.92 9.67
C ARG A 179 -7.26 7.80 8.81
N ALA A 180 -7.14 6.57 9.33
CA ALA A 180 -6.64 5.44 8.54
C ALA A 180 -7.60 5.10 7.39
N VAL A 181 -8.91 5.12 7.64
CA VAL A 181 -9.93 4.93 6.59
C VAL A 181 -9.81 6.02 5.52
N LEU A 182 -9.63 7.29 5.91
CA LEU A 182 -9.47 8.38 4.95
C LEU A 182 -8.22 8.22 4.09
N VAL A 183 -7.11 7.75 4.66
CA VAL A 183 -5.86 7.48 3.93
C VAL A 183 -6.06 6.33 2.92
N ALA A 184 -6.72 5.24 3.31
CA ALA A 184 -7.01 4.14 2.39
C ALA A 184 -7.97 4.57 1.26
N ARG A 185 -8.95 5.42 1.58
CA ARG A 185 -9.85 6.00 0.58
C ARG A 185 -9.11 6.91 -0.41
N ALA A 186 -8.19 7.75 0.08
CA ALA A 186 -7.35 8.59 -0.76
C ALA A 186 -6.50 7.74 -1.70
N LEU A 187 -5.81 6.70 -1.17
CA LEU A 187 -5.03 5.75 -1.94
C LEU A 187 -5.86 5.15 -3.09
N ALA A 188 -7.04 4.57 -2.78
CA ALA A 188 -7.91 3.95 -3.78
C ALA A 188 -8.34 4.95 -4.86
N THR A 189 -8.73 6.17 -4.45
CA THR A 189 -9.16 7.22 -5.39
C THR A 189 -8.01 7.67 -6.29
N ASP A 190 -6.82 7.84 -5.74
CA ASP A 190 -5.65 8.34 -6.46
C ASP A 190 -5.14 7.35 -7.52
N VAL A 191 -5.35 6.06 -7.33
CA VAL A 191 -5.04 5.03 -8.34
C VAL A 191 -6.23 4.78 -9.31
N GLY A 192 -7.28 5.58 -9.20
CA GLY A 192 -8.45 5.53 -10.10
C GLY A 192 -9.47 4.45 -9.75
N ALA A 193 -9.35 3.80 -8.60
CA ALA A 193 -10.33 2.83 -8.12
C ALA A 193 -11.57 3.52 -7.51
N VAL A 194 -12.62 2.73 -7.28
CA VAL A 194 -13.87 3.16 -6.64
C VAL A 194 -13.88 2.62 -5.21
N PRO A 195 -13.63 3.46 -4.19
CA PRO A 195 -13.58 3.00 -2.79
C PRO A 195 -14.98 2.63 -2.27
N LEU A 196 -15.09 1.45 -1.65
CA LEU A 196 -16.29 0.94 -1.00
C LEU A 196 -15.94 0.56 0.45
N GLU A 197 -16.70 1.01 1.43
CA GLU A 197 -16.52 0.60 2.82
C GLU A 197 -17.44 -0.57 3.17
N MET A 198 -16.87 -1.62 3.76
CA MET A 198 -17.59 -2.81 4.23
C MET A 198 -17.02 -3.25 5.58
N ASN A 199 -17.77 -4.03 6.34
CA ASN A 199 -17.19 -4.80 7.43
C ASN A 199 -16.57 -6.10 6.90
N ALA A 200 -15.62 -6.69 7.65
CA ALA A 200 -14.85 -7.85 7.22
C ALA A 200 -15.76 -9.05 6.90
N GLY A 201 -16.72 -9.40 7.78
CA GLY A 201 -17.63 -10.51 7.56
C GLY A 201 -18.55 -10.33 6.34
N THR A 202 -18.97 -9.11 6.02
CA THR A 202 -19.74 -8.86 4.81
C THR A 202 -18.88 -9.02 3.55
N HIS A 203 -17.62 -8.61 3.61
CA HIS A 203 -16.67 -8.73 2.51
C HIS A 203 -16.45 -10.18 2.10
N ASP A 204 -16.12 -11.07 3.06
CA ASP A 204 -15.75 -12.46 2.75
C ASP A 204 -16.95 -13.34 2.33
N HIS A 205 -18.19 -12.81 2.44
CA HIS A 205 -19.43 -13.48 2.01
C HIS A 205 -20.02 -12.88 0.72
N ALA A 206 -19.40 -11.85 0.14
CA ALA A 206 -19.86 -11.16 -1.08
C ALA A 206 -19.20 -11.72 -2.35
#